data_22a9dab933f6142f1635b27d037d7660
#
_entry.id   22a9dab933f6142f1635b27d037d7660
#
_cell.length_a   1.000
_cell.length_b   1.000
_cell.length_c   1.000
_cell.angle_alpha   90.00
_cell.angle_beta   90.00
_cell.angle_gamma   90.00
#
_symmetry.space_group_name_H-M   'P 1'
#
loop_
_entity.id
_entity.type
_entity.pdbx_description
1 polymer ?
#
loop_
_entity_poly.entity_id
_entity_poly.type
_entity_poly.pdbx_seq_one_letter_code
_entity_poly.pdbx_strand_id
1 'polypeptide(L)'
;MKNNLLRIGTAGWSIPSNVRNHFPAGDSSLERYSQIFNAVEINTSFYKSHKKITYERWAATTPPDFQFSVKMPKQITHNNHLVDIEAHLDGFIEEVSGLQTKLGPLLIQLPPSLCFKPEIANIFFTLLRNKFNGTVVLVHC
;
A
#
# COMPACT_ATOMS: atom_id res chain seq x y z
N MET A 1 -7.34 -17.81 18.67
CA MET A 1 -6.82 -18.28 17.37
C MET A 1 -6.82 -17.11 16.41
N LYS A 2 -5.68 -16.71 15.89
CA LYS A 2 -5.65 -15.81 14.73
C LYS A 2 -6.19 -16.62 13.56
N ASN A 3 -7.39 -16.32 13.10
CA ASN A 3 -7.85 -16.83 11.81
C ASN A 3 -6.88 -16.31 10.76
N ASN A 4 -6.06 -17.19 10.22
CA ASN A 4 -5.26 -16.90 9.03
C ASN A 4 -6.23 -16.79 7.85
N LEU A 5 -6.87 -15.63 7.75
CA LEU A 5 -7.76 -15.34 6.63
C LEU A 5 -6.89 -15.16 5.39
N LEU A 6 -7.11 -16.01 4.39
CA LEU A 6 -6.47 -15.84 3.09
C LEU A 6 -6.90 -14.51 2.48
N ARG A 7 -5.94 -13.69 2.07
CA ARG A 7 -6.17 -12.40 1.42
C ARG A 7 -5.98 -12.54 -0.08
N ILE A 8 -7.02 -12.21 -0.83
CA ILE A 8 -7.00 -12.25 -2.30
C ILE A 8 -7.45 -10.88 -2.80
N GLY A 9 -6.68 -10.32 -3.71
CA GLY A 9 -6.95 -9.03 -4.30
C GLY A 9 -6.10 -8.75 -5.54
N THR A 10 -6.23 -7.56 -6.06
CA THR A 10 -5.54 -7.08 -7.26
C THR A 10 -4.76 -5.80 -6.96
N ALA A 11 -3.91 -5.40 -7.88
CA ALA A 11 -3.28 -4.09 -7.87
C ALA A 11 -4.29 -3.05 -8.41
N GLY A 12 -4.86 -2.27 -7.51
CA GLY A 12 -5.97 -1.36 -7.80
C GLY A 12 -7.34 -2.05 -7.82
N TRP A 13 -8.38 -1.24 -7.76
CA TRP A 13 -9.79 -1.69 -7.70
C TRP A 13 -10.62 -1.23 -8.89
N SER A 14 -9.98 -0.97 -10.00
CA SER A 14 -10.65 -0.67 -11.25
C SER A 14 -11.42 -1.89 -11.75
N ILE A 15 -12.71 -1.72 -12.07
CA ILE A 15 -13.57 -2.78 -12.57
C ILE A 15 -13.85 -2.51 -14.05
N PRO A 16 -13.28 -3.30 -14.97
CA PRO A 16 -13.56 -3.17 -16.39
C PRO A 16 -15.07 -3.34 -16.71
N SER A 17 -15.56 -2.59 -17.68
CA SER A 17 -16.98 -2.57 -18.03
C SER A 17 -17.54 -3.95 -18.42
N ASN A 18 -16.73 -4.77 -19.07
CA ASN A 18 -17.12 -6.11 -19.54
C ASN A 18 -17.32 -7.13 -18.39
N VAL A 19 -16.78 -6.88 -17.20
CA VAL A 19 -16.94 -7.76 -16.04
C VAL A 19 -17.75 -7.11 -14.91
N ARG A 20 -18.20 -5.87 -15.12
CA ARG A 20 -18.90 -5.09 -14.10
C ARG A 20 -20.15 -5.79 -13.54
N ASN A 21 -20.84 -6.56 -14.37
CA ASN A 21 -22.04 -7.29 -13.98
C ASN A 21 -21.78 -8.42 -12.97
N HIS A 22 -20.54 -8.86 -12.81
CA HIS A 22 -20.14 -9.87 -11.83
C HIS A 22 -19.87 -9.29 -10.44
N PHE A 23 -19.91 -7.95 -10.32
CA PHE A 23 -19.75 -7.26 -9.05
C PHE A 23 -21.08 -6.74 -8.55
N PRO A 24 -21.35 -6.83 -7.23
CA PRO A 24 -22.56 -6.24 -6.64
C PRO A 24 -22.66 -4.73 -6.90
N ALA A 25 -23.87 -4.19 -6.76
CA ALA A 25 -24.07 -2.76 -6.84
C ALA A 25 -23.38 -2.03 -5.67
N GLY A 26 -23.03 -0.77 -5.88
CA GLY A 26 -22.40 0.09 -4.89
C GLY A 26 -22.20 1.50 -5.47
N ASP A 27 -21.99 2.46 -4.57
CA ASP A 27 -21.84 3.87 -4.93
C ASP A 27 -20.48 4.19 -5.55
N SER A 28 -19.47 3.35 -5.30
CA SER A 28 -18.14 3.49 -5.86
C SER A 28 -17.57 2.16 -6.36
N SER A 29 -16.55 2.24 -7.22
CA SER A 29 -15.83 1.04 -7.66
C SER A 29 -15.18 0.31 -6.51
N LEU A 30 -14.64 1.01 -5.50
CA LEU A 30 -14.04 0.39 -4.32
C LEU A 30 -15.09 -0.34 -3.48
N GLU A 31 -16.26 0.24 -3.28
CA GLU A 31 -17.35 -0.41 -2.56
C GLU A 31 -17.76 -1.72 -3.26
N ARG A 32 -17.95 -1.69 -4.57
CA ARG A 32 -18.29 -2.88 -5.36
C ARG A 32 -17.19 -3.93 -5.32
N TYR A 33 -15.93 -3.52 -5.48
CA TYR A 33 -14.75 -4.38 -5.44
C TYR A 33 -14.63 -5.10 -4.08
N SER A 34 -14.79 -4.36 -3.00
CA SER A 34 -14.61 -4.87 -1.63
C SER A 34 -15.69 -5.85 -1.17
N GLN A 35 -16.77 -6.00 -1.91
CA GLN A 35 -17.78 -7.03 -1.67
C GLN A 35 -17.39 -8.41 -2.24
N ILE A 36 -16.42 -8.44 -3.16
CA ILE A 36 -15.91 -9.68 -3.77
C ILE A 36 -14.53 -10.05 -3.23
N PHE A 37 -13.62 -9.08 -3.16
CA PHE A 37 -12.25 -9.27 -2.69
C PHE A 37 -12.09 -8.71 -1.28
N ASN A 38 -11.22 -9.33 -0.48
CA ASN A 38 -10.96 -8.93 0.90
C ASN A 38 -9.64 -8.15 1.08
N ALA A 39 -8.96 -7.85 -0.01
CA ALA A 39 -7.73 -7.06 -0.01
C ALA A 39 -7.51 -6.37 -1.35
N VAL A 40 -6.71 -5.30 -1.34
CA VAL A 40 -6.27 -4.61 -2.54
C VAL A 40 -4.91 -3.96 -2.31
N GLU A 41 -4.11 -3.86 -3.37
CA GLU A 41 -2.89 -3.05 -3.37
C GLU A 41 -3.19 -1.65 -3.89
N ILE A 42 -2.85 -0.63 -3.11
CA ILE A 42 -2.87 0.76 -3.55
C ILE A 42 -1.56 1.03 -4.31
N ASN A 43 -1.66 1.15 -5.63
CA ASN A 43 -0.53 1.35 -6.52
C ASN A 43 -0.33 2.81 -6.92
N THR A 44 -1.39 3.63 -6.86
CA THR A 44 -1.32 5.05 -7.20
C THR A 44 -0.40 5.86 -6.29
N SER A 45 -0.19 5.41 -5.06
CA SER A 45 0.76 5.98 -4.08
C SER A 45 2.21 6.00 -4.58
N PHE A 46 2.56 5.11 -5.52
CA PHE A 46 3.88 5.09 -6.15
C PHE A 46 4.14 6.34 -6.98
N TYR A 47 3.10 6.86 -7.65
CA TYR A 47 3.21 7.98 -8.58
C TYR A 47 2.94 9.34 -7.95
N LYS A 48 2.05 9.39 -6.97
CA LYS A 48 1.66 10.64 -6.31
C LYS A 48 1.24 10.41 -4.86
N SER A 49 1.47 11.41 -4.04
CA SER A 49 0.98 11.49 -2.67
C SER A 49 -0.55 11.59 -2.65
N HIS A 50 -1.17 10.96 -1.67
CA HIS A 50 -2.58 11.12 -1.34
C HIS A 50 -2.69 11.73 0.06
N LYS A 51 -3.68 12.60 0.27
CA LYS A 51 -3.96 13.15 1.60
C LYS A 51 -4.44 12.05 2.54
N LYS A 52 -4.10 12.16 3.82
CA LYS A 52 -4.56 11.23 4.87
C LYS A 52 -6.08 11.01 4.83
N ILE A 53 -6.86 12.08 4.66
CA ILE A 53 -8.33 12.01 4.54
C ILE A 53 -8.80 11.11 3.37
N THR A 54 -8.00 10.99 2.31
CA THR A 54 -8.31 10.09 1.19
C THR A 54 -8.20 8.62 1.64
N TYR A 55 -7.14 8.28 2.36
CA TYR A 55 -6.97 6.94 2.95
C TYR A 55 -8.07 6.63 3.98
N GLU A 56 -8.43 7.59 4.82
CA GLU A 56 -9.53 7.46 5.78
C GLU A 56 -10.86 7.16 5.07
N ARG A 57 -11.13 7.84 3.96
CA ARG A 57 -12.33 7.62 3.15
C ARG A 57 -12.34 6.22 2.52
N TRP A 58 -11.21 5.76 2.01
CA TRP A 58 -11.11 4.39 1.47
C TRP A 58 -11.34 3.34 2.56
N ALA A 59 -10.76 3.54 3.73
CA ALA A 59 -11.00 2.65 4.87
C ALA A 59 -12.48 2.60 5.27
N ALA A 60 -13.16 3.76 5.32
CA ALA A 60 -14.57 3.86 5.68
C ALA A 60 -15.51 3.21 4.65
N THR A 61 -15.09 3.15 3.38
CA THR A 61 -15.88 2.59 2.27
C THR A 61 -15.91 1.06 2.27
N THR A 62 -14.95 0.40 2.90
CA THR A 62 -14.75 -1.05 2.81
C THR A 62 -15.25 -1.80 4.04
N PRO A 63 -15.56 -3.11 3.95
CA PRO A 63 -15.96 -3.93 5.09
C PRO A 63 -14.90 -3.97 6.21
N PRO A 64 -15.29 -4.30 7.47
CA PRO A 64 -14.36 -4.30 8.61
C PRO A 64 -13.10 -5.15 8.44
N ASP A 65 -13.19 -6.28 7.75
CA ASP A 65 -12.07 -7.22 7.56
C ASP A 65 -11.21 -6.90 6.33
N PHE A 66 -11.54 -5.86 5.59
CA PHE A 66 -10.81 -5.49 4.37
C PHE A 66 -9.42 -4.95 4.70
N GLN A 67 -8.42 -5.31 3.89
CA GLN A 67 -7.04 -4.87 4.05
C GLN A 67 -6.50 -4.20 2.80
N PHE A 68 -5.71 -3.16 3.01
CA PHE A 68 -4.96 -2.47 1.95
C PHE A 68 -3.48 -2.74 2.11
N SER A 69 -2.81 -3.22 1.07
CA SER A 69 -1.37 -3.03 0.96
C SER A 69 -1.08 -1.72 0.22
N VAL A 70 0.00 -1.06 0.55
CA VAL A 70 0.32 0.24 -0.05
C VAL A 70 1.72 0.23 -0.62
N LYS A 71 1.83 0.57 -1.91
CA LYS A 71 3.12 0.65 -2.58
C LYS A 71 3.85 1.93 -2.19
N MET A 72 5.10 1.78 -1.77
CA MET A 72 5.94 2.90 -1.37
C MET A 72 6.19 3.85 -2.55
N PRO A 73 6.19 5.18 -2.31
CA PRO A 73 6.39 6.16 -3.37
C PRO A 73 7.72 5.99 -4.12
N LYS A 74 7.68 6.18 -5.44
CA LYS A 74 8.90 6.14 -6.29
C LYS A 74 9.96 7.16 -5.87
N GLN A 75 9.53 8.25 -5.23
CA GLN A 75 10.47 9.25 -4.70
C GLN A 75 11.48 8.60 -3.75
N ILE A 76 11.03 7.68 -2.91
CA ILE A 76 11.88 6.98 -1.94
C ILE A 76 12.71 5.89 -2.63
N THR A 77 12.08 5.05 -3.44
CA THR A 77 12.71 3.84 -3.98
C THR A 77 13.50 4.06 -5.27
N HIS A 78 12.97 4.86 -6.18
CA HIS A 78 13.51 5.04 -7.53
C HIS A 78 14.30 6.35 -7.67
N ASN A 79 13.75 7.47 -7.22
CA ASN A 79 14.41 8.75 -7.39
C ASN A 79 15.58 8.92 -6.42
N ASN A 80 15.37 8.62 -5.14
CA ASN A 80 16.38 8.79 -4.08
C ASN A 80 17.19 7.52 -3.77
N HIS A 81 16.84 6.38 -4.37
CA HIS A 81 17.53 5.10 -4.14
C HIS A 81 17.73 4.79 -2.65
N LEU A 82 16.70 5.02 -1.84
CA LEU A 82 16.65 4.79 -0.38
C LEU A 82 17.57 5.71 0.44
N VAL A 83 18.15 6.74 -0.15
CA VAL A 83 19.07 7.67 0.52
C VAL A 83 18.38 9.01 0.79
N ASP A 84 18.61 9.58 1.98
CA ASP A 84 18.06 10.89 2.38
C ASP A 84 16.54 11.02 2.22
N ILE A 85 15.82 9.97 2.64
CA ILE A 85 14.37 9.84 2.40
C ILE A 85 13.53 10.05 3.67
N GLU A 86 14.13 10.45 4.79
CA GLU A 86 13.42 10.48 6.07
C GLU A 86 12.16 11.34 6.02
N ALA A 87 12.23 12.55 5.48
CA ALA A 87 11.08 13.44 5.37
C ALA A 87 9.98 12.85 4.46
N HIS A 88 10.37 12.22 3.34
CA HIS A 88 9.42 11.54 2.44
C HIS A 88 8.78 10.34 3.11
N LEU A 89 9.56 9.59 3.89
CA LEU A 89 9.06 8.43 4.63
C LEU A 89 8.08 8.86 5.73
N ASP A 90 8.41 9.90 6.50
CA ASP A 90 7.52 10.46 7.52
C ASP A 90 6.18 10.89 6.92
N GLY A 91 6.21 11.62 5.82
CA GLY A 91 5.01 12.04 5.12
C GLY A 91 4.17 10.86 4.64
N PHE A 92 4.80 9.86 4.04
CA PHE A 92 4.12 8.66 3.56
C PHE A 92 3.48 7.86 4.71
N ILE A 93 4.19 7.63 5.80
CA ILE A 93 3.65 6.91 6.96
C ILE A 93 2.48 7.67 7.59
N GLU A 94 2.57 9.00 7.70
CA GLU A 94 1.46 9.83 8.19
C GLU A 94 0.23 9.73 7.29
N GLU A 95 0.41 9.78 5.98
CA GLU A 95 -0.68 9.65 5.02
C GLU A 95 -1.38 8.30 5.13
N VAL A 96 -0.64 7.20 5.06
CA VAL A 96 -1.22 5.85 5.08
C VAL A 96 -1.80 5.45 6.44
N SER A 97 -1.42 6.13 7.51
CA SER A 97 -2.02 5.95 8.83
C SER A 97 -3.53 6.20 8.84
N GLY A 98 -4.05 6.92 7.84
CA GLY A 98 -5.49 7.10 7.63
C GLY A 98 -6.25 5.80 7.39
N LEU A 99 -5.58 4.75 6.93
CA LEU A 99 -6.18 3.41 6.79
C LEU A 99 -6.42 2.72 8.13
N GLN A 100 -5.77 3.16 9.21
CA GLN A 100 -5.90 2.63 10.57
C GLN A 100 -5.64 1.10 10.60
N THR A 101 -6.55 0.34 11.18
CA THR A 101 -6.44 -1.13 11.29
C THR A 101 -6.50 -1.86 9.94
N LYS A 102 -6.93 -1.17 8.88
CA LYS A 102 -6.97 -1.72 7.52
C LYS A 102 -5.68 -1.55 6.75
N LEU A 103 -4.68 -0.86 7.33
CA LEU A 103 -3.34 -0.82 6.78
C LEU A 103 -2.67 -2.19 6.94
N GLY A 104 -2.46 -2.85 5.83
CA GLY A 104 -1.73 -4.10 5.71
C GLY A 104 -0.26 -3.87 5.34
N PRO A 105 0.33 -4.74 4.52
CA PRO A 105 1.74 -4.64 4.15
C PRO A 105 2.07 -3.34 3.40
N LEU A 106 3.27 -2.82 3.65
CA LEU A 106 3.90 -1.86 2.75
C LEU A 106 4.70 -2.62 1.69
N LEU A 107 4.46 -2.31 0.42
CA LEU A 107 5.17 -2.90 -0.70
C LEU A 107 6.31 -1.97 -1.14
N ILE A 108 7.53 -2.48 -1.09
CA ILE A 108 8.74 -1.80 -1.56
C ILE A 108 9.21 -2.50 -2.83
N GLN A 109 9.04 -1.84 -3.96
CA GLN A 109 9.61 -2.31 -5.22
C GLN A 109 10.84 -1.48 -5.55
N LEU A 110 11.98 -2.15 -5.68
CA LEU A 110 13.25 -1.50 -6.03
C LEU A 110 13.46 -1.51 -7.54
N PRO A 111 14.08 -0.45 -8.10
CA PRO A 111 14.41 -0.46 -9.53
C PRO A 111 15.49 -1.51 -9.84
N PRO A 112 15.45 -2.13 -11.03
CA PRO A 112 16.44 -3.13 -11.43
C PRO A 112 17.89 -2.62 -11.42
N SER A 113 18.07 -1.32 -11.60
CA SER A 113 19.37 -0.64 -11.61
C SER A 113 19.98 -0.43 -10.22
N LEU A 114 19.19 -0.63 -9.15
CA LEU A 114 19.68 -0.41 -7.77
C LEU A 114 20.51 -1.60 -7.30
N CYS A 115 21.82 -1.42 -7.25
CA CYS A 115 22.70 -2.41 -6.67
C CYS A 115 22.51 -2.49 -5.15
N PHE A 116 22.53 -3.70 -4.61
CA PHE A 116 22.47 -3.91 -3.17
C PHE A 116 23.73 -3.35 -2.48
N LYS A 117 23.51 -2.47 -1.52
CA LYS A 117 24.54 -1.90 -0.65
C LYS A 117 24.10 -2.12 0.80
N PRO A 118 24.79 -2.99 1.56
CA PRO A 118 24.39 -3.34 2.93
C PRO A 118 24.22 -2.13 3.85
N GLU A 119 25.07 -1.13 3.73
CA GLU A 119 25.02 0.07 4.58
C GLU A 119 23.75 0.88 4.34
N ILE A 120 23.39 1.08 3.07
CA ILE A 120 22.16 1.81 2.69
C ILE A 120 20.94 1.01 3.12
N ALA A 121 20.91 -0.29 2.87
CA ALA A 121 19.82 -1.16 3.27
C ALA A 121 19.61 -1.15 4.78
N ASN A 122 20.68 -1.25 5.55
CA ASN A 122 20.63 -1.24 7.02
C ASN A 122 20.07 0.08 7.55
N ILE A 123 20.54 1.22 7.05
CA ILE A 123 20.05 2.54 7.46
C ILE A 123 18.57 2.67 7.11
N PHE A 124 18.19 2.33 5.88
CA PHE A 124 16.81 2.44 5.41
C PHE A 124 15.84 1.57 6.23
N PHE A 125 16.13 0.29 6.40
CA PHE A 125 15.25 -0.62 7.13
C PHE A 125 15.20 -0.32 8.63
N THR A 126 16.29 0.15 9.23
CA THR A 126 16.28 0.62 10.62
C THR A 126 15.35 1.81 10.76
N LEU A 127 15.47 2.80 9.88
CA LEU A 127 14.61 3.98 9.86
C LEU A 127 13.14 3.61 9.65
N LEU A 128 12.86 2.77 8.66
CA LEU A 128 11.50 2.29 8.38
C LEU A 128 10.90 1.57 9.60
N ARG A 129 11.66 0.68 10.22
CA ARG A 129 11.17 -0.10 11.37
C ARG A 129 10.90 0.78 12.61
N ASN A 130 11.63 1.87 12.78
CA ASN A 130 11.35 2.85 13.85
C ASN A 130 10.00 3.58 13.65
N LYS A 131 9.52 3.67 12.42
CA LYS A 131 8.31 4.41 12.06
C LYS A 131 7.11 3.51 11.77
N PHE A 132 7.34 2.24 11.44
CA PHE A 132 6.30 1.30 11.02
C PHE A 132 6.61 -0.11 11.51
N ASN A 133 5.71 -0.68 12.31
CA ASN A 133 5.84 -2.01 12.90
C ASN A 133 5.15 -3.13 12.12
N GLY A 134 4.45 -2.81 11.06
CA GLY A 134 3.69 -3.76 10.26
C GLY A 134 4.56 -4.58 9.29
N THR A 135 3.88 -5.38 8.51
CA THR A 135 4.53 -6.22 7.49
C THR A 135 5.08 -5.36 6.34
N VAL A 136 6.28 -5.67 5.93
CA VAL A 136 6.94 -5.07 4.75
C VAL A 136 7.27 -6.17 3.76
N VAL A 137 6.93 -5.95 2.51
CA VAL A 137 7.26 -6.85 1.39
C VAL A 137 8.21 -6.12 0.45
N LEU A 138 9.35 -6.72 0.22
CA LEU A 138 10.37 -6.19 -0.70
C LEU A 138 10.38 -7.01 -1.98
N VAL A 139 10.29 -6.32 -3.11
CA VAL A 139 10.44 -6.90 -4.45
C VAL A 139 11.62 -6.22 -5.15
N HIS A 140 12.53 -7.03 -5.61
CA HIS A 140 13.66 -6.61 -6.43
C HIS A 140 13.66 -7.44 -7.72
N CYS A 141 13.65 -6.77 -8.86
CA CYS A 141 13.65 -7.41 -10.18
C CYS A 141 15.05 -7.43 -10.78
#